data_88924102ad018223a04b167602fc4407
#
_entry.id   88924102ad018223a04b167602fc4407
#
_cell.length_a   1.000
_cell.length_b   1.000
_cell.length_c   1.000
_cell.angle_alpha   90.00
_cell.angle_beta   90.00
_cell.angle_gamma   90.00
#
_symmetry.space_group_name_H-M   'P 1'
#
loop_
_entity.id
_entity.type
_entity.pdbx_description
1 polymer ?
#
loop_
_entity_poly.entity_id
_entity_poly.type
_entity_poly.pdbx_seq_one_letter_code
_entity_poly.pdbx_strand_id
1 'polypeptide(L)'
;VGGATREYLVLEYAASKRGQPGDRLYVPTDQLDQVTKYVGGEAPTLHRLGGSDWAQTKARARRHVKEIAADLIRLYSVRMSTVGHAFAPDTPWQRELEDAFAYVETPDQISSIDEVKADMEREVPMDRLICGDVGYGKTEIAVRAAFKAVQDGKRSEEHTSELQSHDDIS
;
A
#
# COMPACT_ATOMS: atom_id res chain seq x y z
N VAL A 1 21.59 -37.30 -13.79
CA VAL A 1 21.24 -37.86 -15.08
C VAL A 1 22.31 -37.39 -16.05
N GLY A 2 23.06 -38.28 -16.67
CA GLY A 2 24.05 -37.95 -17.72
C GLY A 2 25.42 -37.43 -17.24
N GLY A 3 25.85 -37.67 -15.97
CA GLY A 3 27.22 -37.39 -15.50
C GLY A 3 27.59 -35.92 -15.30
N ALA A 4 26.68 -34.99 -15.54
CA ALA A 4 26.89 -33.56 -15.26
C ALA A 4 26.36 -33.20 -13.84
N THR A 5 27.21 -32.61 -13.02
CA THR A 5 26.81 -32.04 -11.73
C THR A 5 26.11 -30.70 -11.99
N ARG A 6 24.85 -30.58 -11.59
CA ARG A 6 24.07 -29.32 -11.64
C ARG A 6 23.50 -29.03 -10.28
N GLU A 7 23.41 -27.74 -9.94
CA GLU A 7 22.76 -27.28 -8.74
C GLU A 7 21.26 -27.11 -8.99
N TYR A 8 20.46 -27.45 -7.97
CA TYR A 8 19.01 -27.36 -8.01
C TYR A 8 18.49 -26.75 -6.71
N LEU A 9 17.50 -25.90 -6.82
CA LEU A 9 16.64 -25.56 -5.69
C LEU A 9 15.59 -26.65 -5.51
N VAL A 10 15.47 -27.18 -4.31
CA VAL A 10 14.47 -28.22 -3.98
C VAL A 10 13.27 -27.55 -3.31
N LEU A 11 12.11 -27.63 -3.94
CA LEU A 11 10.84 -27.17 -3.39
C LEU A 11 10.06 -28.37 -2.87
N GLU A 12 9.62 -28.31 -1.61
CA GLU A 12 8.81 -29.34 -0.97
C GLU A 12 7.33 -28.94 -0.99
N TYR A 13 6.49 -29.85 -1.45
CA TYR A 13 5.03 -29.69 -1.52
C TYR A 13 4.33 -30.56 -0.48
N ALA A 14 3.04 -30.32 -0.26
CA ALA A 14 2.25 -31.20 0.58
C ALA A 14 2.17 -32.62 -0.01
N ALA A 15 2.16 -33.62 0.85
CA ALA A 15 2.08 -35.02 0.43
C ALA A 15 0.80 -35.30 -0.38
N SER A 16 0.92 -36.04 -1.47
CA SER A 16 -0.22 -36.44 -2.30
C SER A 16 -1.16 -37.43 -1.59
N LYS A 17 -0.62 -38.24 -0.65
CA LYS A 17 -1.38 -39.19 0.17
C LYS A 17 -0.99 -39.05 1.65
N ARG A 18 -1.96 -39.26 2.52
CA ARG A 18 -1.76 -39.22 3.98
C ARG A 18 -0.72 -40.29 4.39
N GLY A 19 0.30 -39.86 5.15
CA GLY A 19 1.37 -40.73 5.65
C GLY A 19 2.53 -40.94 4.67
N GLN A 20 2.55 -40.26 3.54
CA GLN A 20 3.69 -40.25 2.62
C GLN A 20 4.49 -38.95 2.79
N PRO A 21 5.80 -38.95 2.43
CA PRO A 21 6.59 -37.72 2.37
C PRO A 21 6.01 -36.77 1.32
N GLY A 22 6.27 -35.47 1.50
CA GLY A 22 5.86 -34.45 0.53
C GLY A 22 6.52 -34.66 -0.84
N ASP A 23 5.82 -34.24 -1.88
CA ASP A 23 6.37 -34.25 -3.24
C ASP A 23 7.49 -33.20 -3.35
N ARG A 24 8.51 -33.49 -4.13
CA ARG A 24 9.65 -32.59 -4.34
C ARG A 24 9.79 -32.20 -5.79
N LEU A 25 9.94 -30.91 -6.04
CA LEU A 25 10.24 -30.34 -7.35
C LEU A 25 11.68 -29.80 -7.35
N TYR A 26 12.47 -30.22 -8.31
CA TYR A 26 13.84 -29.75 -8.50
C TYR A 26 13.85 -28.67 -9.57
N VAL A 27 14.16 -27.43 -9.17
CA VAL A 27 14.24 -26.29 -10.08
C VAL A 27 15.72 -26.02 -10.39
N PRO A 28 16.15 -26.09 -11.65
CA PRO A 28 17.51 -25.73 -12.02
C PRO A 28 17.83 -24.27 -11.67
N THR A 29 19.08 -23.99 -11.35
CA THR A 29 19.51 -22.63 -10.94
C THR A 29 19.32 -21.58 -12.04
N ASP A 30 19.32 -21.99 -13.29
CA ASP A 30 19.04 -21.13 -14.45
C ASP A 30 17.55 -20.76 -14.60
N GLN A 31 16.65 -21.33 -13.78
CA GLN A 31 15.21 -21.04 -13.74
C GLN A 31 14.76 -20.42 -12.39
N LEU A 32 15.68 -19.92 -11.59
CA LEU A 32 15.36 -19.29 -10.29
C LEU A 32 14.54 -17.99 -10.42
N ASP A 33 14.56 -17.34 -11.57
CA ASP A 33 13.71 -16.22 -11.93
C ASP A 33 12.22 -16.54 -11.89
N GLN A 34 11.85 -17.82 -12.03
CA GLN A 34 10.46 -18.29 -11.94
C GLN A 34 10.01 -18.58 -10.51
N VAL A 35 10.91 -18.46 -9.53
CA VAL A 35 10.64 -18.75 -8.11
C VAL A 35 10.81 -17.47 -7.29
N THR A 36 9.76 -17.10 -6.58
CA THR A 36 9.80 -15.94 -5.69
C THR A 36 9.70 -16.39 -4.23
N LYS A 37 10.56 -15.85 -3.38
CA LYS A 37 10.49 -16.10 -1.94
C LYS A 37 9.18 -15.55 -1.38
N TYR A 38 8.48 -16.37 -0.59
CA TYR A 38 7.30 -15.91 0.13
C TYR A 38 7.72 -14.91 1.23
N VAL A 39 7.07 -13.74 1.24
CA VAL A 39 7.29 -12.66 2.20
C VAL A 39 5.96 -12.40 2.92
N GLY A 40 5.51 -13.34 3.74
CA GLY A 40 4.29 -13.23 4.55
C GLY A 40 4.60 -13.47 6.02
N GLY A 41 3.74 -12.94 6.92
CA GLY A 41 3.90 -13.07 8.38
C GLY A 41 3.63 -14.47 8.93
N GLU A 42 2.82 -15.28 8.25
CA GLU A 42 2.47 -16.65 8.65
C GLU A 42 3.03 -17.68 7.67
N ALA A 43 3.30 -18.89 8.17
CA ALA A 43 3.74 -19.99 7.33
C ALA A 43 2.68 -20.31 6.26
N PRO A 44 3.02 -20.31 4.96
CA PRO A 44 2.05 -20.58 3.91
C PRO A 44 1.55 -22.03 3.99
N THR A 45 0.27 -22.24 3.69
CA THR A 45 -0.28 -23.57 3.52
C THR A 45 0.32 -24.22 2.26
N LEU A 46 0.98 -25.35 2.44
CA LEU A 46 1.55 -26.09 1.32
C LEU A 46 0.45 -26.80 0.52
N HIS A 47 0.54 -26.69 -0.79
CA HIS A 47 -0.36 -27.35 -1.72
C HIS A 47 0.28 -28.62 -2.31
N ARG A 48 -0.55 -29.53 -2.83
CA ARG A 48 -0.06 -30.73 -3.51
C ARG A 48 0.41 -30.39 -4.92
N LEU A 49 1.49 -31.01 -5.35
CA LEU A 49 2.00 -30.86 -6.70
C LEU A 49 1.00 -31.46 -7.71
N GLY A 50 0.61 -30.69 -8.72
CA GLY A 50 -0.37 -31.11 -9.74
C GLY A 50 -1.81 -31.23 -9.26
N GLY A 51 -2.13 -30.86 -8.00
CA GLY A 51 -3.49 -30.86 -7.47
C GLY A 51 -4.33 -29.66 -7.92
N SER A 52 -5.66 -29.78 -7.80
CA SER A 52 -6.60 -28.66 -8.07
C SER A 52 -6.63 -27.62 -6.93
N ASP A 53 -6.01 -27.90 -5.80
CA ASP A 53 -6.06 -27.09 -4.57
C ASP A 53 -5.53 -25.66 -4.83
N TRP A 54 -4.42 -25.56 -5.55
CA TRP A 54 -3.84 -24.27 -5.94
C TRP A 54 -4.74 -23.48 -6.90
N ALA A 55 -5.37 -24.14 -7.86
CA ALA A 55 -6.30 -23.52 -8.79
C ALA A 55 -7.52 -22.96 -8.04
N GLN A 56 -8.05 -23.69 -7.05
CA GLN A 56 -9.17 -23.26 -6.20
C GLN A 56 -8.76 -22.07 -5.31
N THR A 57 -7.56 -22.10 -4.71
CA THR A 57 -7.04 -21.00 -3.89
C THR A 57 -6.88 -19.73 -4.72
N LYS A 58 -6.30 -19.83 -5.93
CA LYS A 58 -6.21 -18.68 -6.85
C LYS A 58 -7.57 -18.16 -7.27
N ALA A 59 -8.53 -19.04 -7.55
CA ALA A 59 -9.89 -18.63 -7.93
C ALA A 59 -10.59 -17.89 -6.79
N ARG A 60 -10.42 -18.36 -5.54
CA ARG A 60 -10.95 -17.68 -4.34
C ARG A 60 -10.31 -16.31 -4.17
N ALA A 61 -8.98 -16.23 -4.21
CA ALA A 61 -8.26 -14.96 -4.10
C ALA A 61 -8.69 -13.95 -5.18
N ARG A 62 -8.79 -14.39 -6.44
CA ARG A 62 -9.27 -13.55 -7.54
C ARG A 62 -10.69 -13.03 -7.31
N ARG A 63 -11.57 -13.84 -6.73
CA ARG A 63 -12.93 -13.40 -6.40
C ARG A 63 -12.92 -12.31 -5.36
N HIS A 64 -12.20 -12.49 -4.23
CA HIS A 64 -12.08 -11.47 -3.19
C HIS A 64 -11.46 -10.17 -3.72
N VAL A 65 -10.38 -10.26 -4.50
CA VAL A 65 -9.78 -9.06 -5.12
C VAL A 65 -10.78 -8.34 -6.03
N LYS A 66 -11.59 -9.08 -6.79
CA LYS A 66 -12.62 -8.50 -7.66
C LYS A 66 -13.74 -7.82 -6.85
N GLU A 67 -14.15 -8.40 -5.73
CA GLU A 67 -15.14 -7.82 -4.82
C GLU A 67 -14.61 -6.50 -4.21
N ILE A 68 -13.39 -6.51 -3.66
CA ILE A 68 -12.73 -5.32 -3.13
C ILE A 68 -12.58 -4.24 -4.22
N ALA A 69 -12.15 -4.61 -5.42
CA ALA A 69 -12.00 -3.68 -6.53
C ALA A 69 -13.35 -3.04 -6.93
N ALA A 70 -14.44 -3.80 -6.93
CA ALA A 70 -15.77 -3.27 -7.23
C ALA A 70 -16.22 -2.24 -6.18
N ASP A 71 -15.97 -2.49 -4.89
CA ASP A 71 -16.29 -1.55 -3.81
C ASP A 71 -15.45 -0.27 -3.90
N LEU A 72 -14.14 -0.41 -4.19
CA LEU A 72 -13.27 0.74 -4.40
C LEU A 72 -13.70 1.59 -5.60
N ILE A 73 -14.06 0.97 -6.72
CA ILE A 73 -14.57 1.68 -7.91
C ILE A 73 -15.86 2.42 -7.57
N ARG A 74 -16.76 1.81 -6.79
CA ARG A 74 -17.99 2.46 -6.36
C ARG A 74 -17.71 3.69 -5.50
N LEU A 75 -16.83 3.58 -4.50
CA LEU A 75 -16.44 4.71 -3.64
C LEU A 75 -15.79 5.82 -4.46
N TYR A 76 -14.88 5.47 -5.36
CA TYR A 76 -14.26 6.42 -6.28
C TYR A 76 -15.28 7.14 -7.15
N SER A 77 -16.23 6.40 -7.73
CA SER A 77 -17.28 6.98 -8.59
C SER A 77 -18.17 7.96 -7.82
N VAL A 78 -18.56 7.62 -6.59
CA VAL A 78 -19.34 8.51 -5.71
C VAL A 78 -18.57 9.80 -5.45
N ARG A 79 -17.29 9.69 -5.06
CA ARG A 79 -16.44 10.86 -4.82
C ARG A 79 -16.31 11.74 -6.06
N MET A 80 -16.05 11.16 -7.24
CA MET A 80 -15.92 11.90 -8.50
C MET A 80 -17.19 12.60 -8.94
N SER A 81 -18.36 12.12 -8.52
CA SER A 81 -19.66 12.73 -8.80
C SER A 81 -20.13 13.70 -7.71
N THR A 82 -19.43 13.78 -6.59
CA THR A 82 -19.75 14.70 -5.49
C THR A 82 -19.07 16.04 -5.74
N VAL A 83 -19.84 17.12 -5.64
CA VAL A 83 -19.29 18.47 -5.69
C VAL A 83 -18.76 18.82 -4.30
N GLY A 84 -17.45 18.99 -4.20
CA GLY A 84 -16.74 19.42 -2.99
C GLY A 84 -16.57 20.95 -2.94
N HIS A 85 -15.82 21.39 -1.94
CA HIS A 85 -15.40 22.78 -1.83
C HIS A 85 -14.04 22.96 -2.53
N ALA A 86 -14.00 23.82 -3.55
CA ALA A 86 -12.75 24.26 -4.15
C ALA A 86 -12.16 25.40 -3.29
N PHE A 87 -10.99 25.14 -2.67
CA PHE A 87 -10.33 26.14 -1.86
C PHE A 87 -9.71 27.24 -2.72
N ALA A 88 -9.64 28.46 -2.16
CA ALA A 88 -9.02 29.58 -2.85
C ALA A 88 -7.50 29.37 -3.04
N PRO A 89 -6.87 30.04 -4.05
CA PRO A 89 -5.42 30.07 -4.17
C PRO A 89 -4.73 30.56 -2.88
N ASP A 90 -3.45 30.25 -2.73
CA ASP A 90 -2.66 30.60 -1.55
C ASP A 90 -2.68 32.09 -1.26
N THR A 91 -2.99 32.42 0.00
CA THR A 91 -2.93 33.78 0.52
C THR A 91 -1.48 34.18 0.86
N PRO A 92 -1.17 35.48 1.06
CA PRO A 92 0.12 35.90 1.59
C PRO A 92 0.47 35.23 2.93
N TRP A 93 -0.51 34.94 3.78
CA TRP A 93 -0.31 34.27 5.06
C TRP A 93 0.07 32.79 4.91
N GLN A 94 -0.44 32.12 3.89
CA GLN A 94 0.00 30.77 3.55
C GLN A 94 1.48 30.76 3.22
N ARG A 95 1.95 31.72 2.44
CA ARG A 95 3.37 31.86 2.09
C ARG A 95 4.23 32.18 3.30
N GLU A 96 3.77 33.09 4.18
CA GLU A 96 4.46 33.43 5.42
C GLU A 96 4.62 32.19 6.33
N LEU A 97 3.58 31.36 6.44
CA LEU A 97 3.67 30.10 7.16
C LEU A 97 4.71 29.16 6.55
N GLU A 98 4.73 29.05 5.23
CA GLU A 98 5.67 28.18 4.50
C GLU A 98 7.11 28.69 4.59
N ASP A 99 7.31 30.00 4.48
CA ASP A 99 8.62 30.65 4.64
C ASP A 99 9.17 30.57 6.07
N ALA A 100 8.28 30.44 7.07
CA ALA A 100 8.67 30.25 8.46
C ALA A 100 9.11 28.83 8.79
N PHE A 101 9.03 27.90 7.85
CA PHE A 101 9.48 26.52 8.06
C PHE A 101 11.01 26.49 8.27
N ALA A 102 11.44 25.88 9.38
CA ALA A 102 12.82 25.95 9.83
C ALA A 102 13.82 25.10 9.01
N TYR A 103 13.34 24.29 8.07
CA TYR A 103 14.13 23.35 7.28
C TYR A 103 13.93 23.62 5.79
N VAL A 104 14.83 23.07 4.97
CA VAL A 104 14.70 23.08 3.51
C VAL A 104 13.94 21.81 3.10
N GLU A 105 12.86 22.00 2.38
CA GLU A 105 12.05 20.89 1.87
C GLU A 105 12.82 20.08 0.82
N THR A 106 12.61 18.77 0.84
CA THR A 106 13.09 17.91 -0.23
C THR A 106 12.23 18.08 -1.49
N PRO A 107 12.75 17.74 -2.68
CA PRO A 107 11.97 17.78 -3.91
C PRO A 107 10.66 17.01 -3.84
N ASP A 108 10.65 15.85 -3.16
CA ASP A 108 9.46 15.03 -2.99
C ASP A 108 8.42 15.67 -2.06
N GLN A 109 8.88 16.38 -1.01
CA GLN A 109 8.00 17.16 -0.13
C GLN A 109 7.34 18.31 -0.90
N ILE A 110 8.11 19.08 -1.67
CA ILE A 110 7.59 20.18 -2.49
C ILE A 110 6.55 19.64 -3.47
N SER A 111 6.87 18.59 -4.23
CA SER A 111 5.95 17.97 -5.17
C SER A 111 4.65 17.52 -4.48
N SER A 112 4.75 16.89 -3.30
CA SER A 112 3.59 16.45 -2.55
C SER A 112 2.74 17.61 -2.04
N ILE A 113 3.36 18.71 -1.60
CA ILE A 113 2.66 19.93 -1.16
C ILE A 113 1.90 20.54 -2.34
N ASP A 114 2.55 20.70 -3.49
CA ASP A 114 1.94 21.29 -4.69
C ASP A 114 0.75 20.44 -5.18
N GLU A 115 0.91 19.11 -5.17
CA GLU A 115 -0.16 18.19 -5.56
C GLU A 115 -1.36 18.24 -4.59
N VAL A 116 -1.12 18.32 -3.28
CA VAL A 116 -2.17 18.47 -2.27
C VAL A 116 -2.92 19.79 -2.47
N LYS A 117 -2.20 20.90 -2.65
CA LYS A 117 -2.81 22.21 -2.91
C LYS A 117 -3.64 22.20 -4.18
N ALA A 118 -3.10 21.63 -5.28
CA ALA A 118 -3.82 21.52 -6.55
C ALA A 118 -5.10 20.67 -6.42
N ASP A 119 -5.06 19.58 -5.66
CA ASP A 119 -6.25 18.78 -5.39
C ASP A 119 -7.28 19.52 -4.53
N MET A 120 -6.85 20.29 -3.54
CA MET A 120 -7.74 21.10 -2.70
C MET A 120 -8.45 22.22 -3.48
N GLU A 121 -7.82 22.76 -4.52
CA GLU A 121 -8.37 23.81 -5.39
C GLU A 121 -9.38 23.30 -6.42
N ARG A 122 -9.61 21.99 -6.46
CA ARG A 122 -10.60 21.35 -7.37
C ARG A 122 -11.95 21.19 -6.69
N GLU A 123 -13.00 21.17 -7.50
CA GLU A 123 -14.37 20.92 -7.00
C GLU A 123 -14.63 19.47 -6.58
N VAL A 124 -13.70 18.55 -6.87
CA VAL A 124 -13.80 17.15 -6.46
C VAL A 124 -13.18 16.97 -5.08
N PRO A 125 -13.87 16.35 -4.10
CA PRO A 125 -13.30 16.10 -2.79
C PRO A 125 -11.97 15.34 -2.87
N MET A 126 -10.91 15.88 -2.27
CA MET A 126 -9.59 15.25 -2.25
C MET A 126 -9.61 13.96 -1.41
N ASP A 127 -8.89 12.96 -1.90
CA ASP A 127 -8.57 11.73 -1.17
C ASP A 127 -7.16 11.33 -1.59
N ARG A 128 -6.17 11.69 -0.79
CA ARG A 128 -4.75 11.53 -1.12
C ARG A 128 -4.01 10.83 0.00
N LEU A 129 -3.33 9.76 -0.34
CA LEU A 129 -2.43 9.03 0.56
C LEU A 129 -1.02 9.59 0.43
N ILE A 130 -0.45 10.07 1.53
CA ILE A 130 0.96 10.49 1.61
C ILE A 130 1.76 9.39 2.29
N CYS A 131 2.66 8.77 1.53
CA CYS A 131 3.54 7.72 2.01
C CYS A 131 4.95 8.26 2.24
N GLY A 132 5.58 7.83 3.31
CA GLY A 132 6.97 8.20 3.64
C GLY A 132 7.38 7.56 4.96
N ASP A 133 8.68 7.43 5.20
CA ASP A 133 9.20 6.89 6.45
C ASP A 133 8.93 7.80 7.65
N VAL A 134 9.16 7.28 8.85
CA VAL A 134 9.03 8.06 10.11
C VAL A 134 10.07 9.20 10.09
N GLY A 135 9.63 10.42 10.41
CA GLY A 135 10.51 11.59 10.43
C GLY A 135 10.67 12.32 9.08
N TYR A 136 10.06 11.85 7.99
CA TYR A 136 10.16 12.49 6.66
C TYR A 136 9.21 13.68 6.45
N GLY A 137 8.69 14.29 7.51
CA GLY A 137 7.94 15.55 7.43
C GLY A 137 6.53 15.42 6.86
N LYS A 138 5.89 14.24 6.90
CA LYS A 138 4.48 14.06 6.47
C LYS A 138 3.53 15.02 7.19
N THR A 139 3.79 15.30 8.46
CA THR A 139 3.01 16.22 9.27
C THR A 139 3.02 17.64 8.72
N GLU A 140 4.15 18.10 8.16
CA GLU A 140 4.28 19.42 7.55
C GLU A 140 3.32 19.60 6.38
N ILE A 141 3.19 18.57 5.53
CA ILE A 141 2.24 18.59 4.41
C ILE A 141 0.80 18.72 4.94
N ALA A 142 0.46 17.98 6.00
CA ALA A 142 -0.85 18.04 6.63
C ALA A 142 -1.13 19.43 7.26
N VAL A 143 -0.14 20.03 7.94
CA VAL A 143 -0.26 21.37 8.54
C VAL A 143 -0.52 22.43 7.49
N ARG A 144 0.19 22.42 6.36
CA ARG A 144 -0.03 23.36 5.25
C ARG A 144 -1.41 23.22 4.64
N ALA A 145 -1.89 21.97 4.45
CA ALA A 145 -3.23 21.70 3.96
C ALA A 145 -4.31 22.18 4.95
N ALA A 146 -4.12 21.88 6.25
CA ALA A 146 -5.04 22.34 7.29
C ALA A 146 -5.09 23.87 7.40
N PHE A 147 -3.94 24.54 7.31
CA PHE A 147 -3.88 26.00 7.34
C PHE A 147 -4.63 26.61 6.14
N LYS A 148 -4.43 26.06 4.93
CA LYS A 148 -5.19 26.47 3.73
C LYS A 148 -6.70 26.32 3.93
N ALA A 149 -7.13 25.22 4.55
CA ALA A 149 -8.55 25.01 4.85
C ALA A 149 -9.09 26.03 5.86
N VAL A 150 -8.33 26.34 6.91
CA VAL A 150 -8.71 27.34 7.92
C VAL A 150 -8.77 28.75 7.32
N GLN A 151 -7.84 29.11 6.45
CA GLN A 151 -7.85 30.39 5.73
C GLN A 151 -9.14 30.61 4.93
N ASP A 152 -9.70 29.52 4.41
CA ASP A 152 -10.96 29.52 3.65
C ASP A 152 -12.20 29.29 4.54
N GLY A 153 -12.05 29.45 5.86
CA GLY A 153 -13.13 29.35 6.85
C GLY A 153 -13.65 27.93 7.08
N LYS A 154 -12.88 26.92 6.71
CA LYS A 154 -13.22 25.51 6.96
C LYS A 154 -12.55 25.00 8.23
N ARG A 155 -13.02 23.83 8.70
CA ARG A 155 -12.49 23.17 9.89
C ARG A 155 -11.66 21.97 9.47
N SER A 156 -10.54 21.72 10.15
CA SER A 156 -9.77 20.49 10.09
C SER A 156 -10.09 19.61 11.30
N GLU A 157 -10.24 18.32 11.08
CA GLU A 157 -10.34 17.31 12.13
C GLU A 157 -9.26 16.24 11.88
N GLU A 158 -8.48 15.94 12.92
CA GLU A 158 -7.39 14.96 12.82
C GLU A 158 -7.74 13.76 13.68
N HIS A 159 -7.61 12.57 13.07
CA HIS A 159 -7.72 11.30 13.76
C HIS A 159 -6.35 10.61 13.75
N THR A 160 -5.68 10.58 14.90
CA THR A 160 -4.51 9.74 15.10
C THR A 160 -5.00 8.34 15.46
N SER A 161 -4.81 7.35 14.56
CA SER A 161 -4.87 5.96 14.95
C SER A 161 -3.61 5.65 15.75
N GLU A 162 -3.71 5.65 17.08
CA GLU A 162 -2.69 5.00 17.90
C GLU A 162 -2.70 3.52 17.50
N LEU A 163 -1.61 3.05 16.89
CA LEU A 163 -1.31 1.64 16.87
C LEU A 163 -1.15 1.25 18.34
N GLN A 164 -2.20 0.70 18.94
CA GLN A 164 -2.07 -0.01 20.19
C GLN A 164 -1.07 -1.13 19.94
N SER A 165 0.16 -0.93 20.41
CA SER A 165 1.11 -2.01 20.61
C SER A 165 0.44 -2.94 21.61
N HIS A 166 -0.05 -4.08 21.15
CA HIS A 166 -0.38 -5.19 22.01
C HIS A 166 0.92 -5.70 22.62
N ASP A 167 1.38 -5.04 23.68
CA ASP A 167 2.25 -5.61 24.67
C ASP A 167 1.39 -6.41 25.66
N ASP A 168 0.82 -7.51 25.19
CA ASP A 168 0.30 -8.58 26.01
C ASP A 168 1.19 -9.81 25.81
N ILE A 169 2.38 -9.74 26.43
CA ILE A 169 3.15 -10.94 26.78
C ILE A 169 3.15 -10.99 28.32
N SER A 170 2.26 -11.80 28.86
CA SER A 170 2.33 -12.38 30.20
C SER A 170 1.98 -13.84 30.13
#